data_299ff53694f0fd65db69b29ff1423245
#
_entry.id   299ff53694f0fd65db69b29ff1423245
#
_cell.length_a   1.000
_cell.length_b   1.000
_cell.length_c   1.000
_cell.angle_alpha   90.00
_cell.angle_beta   90.00
_cell.angle_gamma   90.00
#
_symmetry.space_group_name_H-M   'P 1'
#
loop_
_entity.id
_entity.type
_entity.pdbx_description
1 polymer ?
#
loop_
_entity_poly.entity_id
_entity_poly.type
_entity_poly.pdbx_seq_one_letter_code
_entity_poly.pdbx_strand_id
1 'polypeptide(L)'
;EVASLYKDFLMNNISVVAANKIAASSEYSVYSELKQIARRRGVKFLFETNVGAGLPIINTINDLINSGDKILKIEAVLSGTLNYIFNKISADIPFSKTIKMAQEERYSEPDPRIDLSGKDVIRKLVILAREAGYKLEQEDVEKHLFVPNDFFAGSLEEFWKKVPSLDADFESRRQKLEDENKRWRFVAKLENGKGSVSLQEVDSKHPFYGLEGSNNIILLTTERYKEYPMMIQGYGAGASVTAA
;
A
#
# COMPACT_ATOMS: atom_id res chain seq x y z
N GLU A 1 21.66 0.97 9.25
CA GLU A 1 21.73 2.34 8.70
C GLU A 1 20.92 3.31 9.55
N VAL A 2 20.38 4.44 9.01
CA VAL A 2 19.73 5.47 9.86
C VAL A 2 18.60 4.90 10.75
N ALA A 3 17.80 3.96 10.26
CA ALA A 3 16.73 3.33 11.05
C ALA A 3 17.23 2.55 12.26
N SER A 4 18.47 2.03 12.24
CA SER A 4 19.08 1.34 13.39
C SER A 4 19.47 2.29 14.53
N LEU A 5 19.54 3.59 14.25
CA LEU A 5 19.87 4.62 15.26
C LEU A 5 18.63 5.13 16.01
N TYR A 6 17.40 4.80 15.55
CA TYR A 6 16.16 5.33 16.15
C TYR A 6 16.03 4.96 17.63
N LYS A 7 16.46 3.76 18.01
CA LYS A 7 16.46 3.32 19.40
C LYS A 7 17.34 4.23 20.26
N ASP A 8 18.54 4.54 19.80
CA ASP A 8 19.48 5.40 20.52
C ASP A 8 18.96 6.83 20.65
N PHE A 9 18.37 7.38 19.57
CA PHE A 9 17.75 8.71 19.63
C PHE A 9 16.65 8.77 20.69
N LEU A 10 15.70 7.82 20.64
CA LEU A 10 14.59 7.77 21.59
C LEU A 10 15.07 7.55 23.03
N MET A 11 16.08 6.71 23.25
CA MET A 11 16.67 6.48 24.55
C MET A 11 17.38 7.73 25.12
N ASN A 12 17.88 8.60 24.26
CA ASN A 12 18.46 9.88 24.59
C ASN A 12 17.47 11.05 24.60
N ASN A 13 16.18 10.76 24.70
CA ASN A 13 15.08 11.74 24.72
C ASN A 13 14.97 12.60 23.46
N ILE A 14 15.38 12.07 22.31
CA ILE A 14 15.26 12.72 21.00
C ILE A 14 14.09 12.10 20.26
N SER A 15 13.10 12.92 19.86
CA SER A 15 11.99 12.48 19.03
C SER A 15 12.45 12.15 17.60
N VAL A 16 11.83 11.15 16.99
CA VAL A 16 12.12 10.72 15.61
C VAL A 16 10.92 10.98 14.72
N VAL A 17 11.15 11.62 13.58
CA VAL A 17 10.19 11.76 12.49
C VAL A 17 10.77 11.07 11.25
N ALA A 18 10.08 10.08 10.70
CA ALA A 18 10.62 9.25 9.62
C ALA A 18 9.64 9.11 8.45
N ALA A 19 10.09 9.46 7.24
CA ALA A 19 9.42 9.11 5.99
C ALA A 19 9.78 7.68 5.52
N ASN A 20 10.85 7.12 6.04
CA ASN A 20 11.33 5.78 5.70
C ASN A 20 10.54 4.70 6.45
N LYS A 21 10.04 3.72 5.71
CA LYS A 21 9.17 2.64 6.22
C LYS A 21 9.92 1.54 6.98
N ILE A 22 11.26 1.46 6.90
CA ILE A 22 12.03 0.31 7.39
C ILE A 22 11.70 0.02 8.86
N ALA A 23 11.84 1.00 9.75
CA ALA A 23 11.62 0.77 11.19
C ALA A 23 10.16 0.38 11.51
N ALA A 24 9.19 1.06 10.89
CA ALA A 24 7.77 0.81 11.14
C ALA A 24 7.26 -0.52 10.55
N SER A 25 7.91 -1.03 9.49
CA SER A 25 7.58 -2.30 8.82
C SER A 25 8.56 -3.44 9.07
N SER A 26 9.59 -3.25 9.92
CA SER A 26 10.52 -4.31 10.35
C SER A 26 9.79 -5.37 11.19
N GLU A 27 10.51 -6.30 11.82
CA GLU A 27 9.92 -7.24 12.77
C GLU A 27 9.09 -6.51 13.84
N TYR A 28 7.95 -7.07 14.20
CA TYR A 28 7.03 -6.48 15.18
C TYR A 28 7.70 -6.16 16.52
N SER A 29 8.66 -6.98 16.94
CA SER A 29 9.46 -6.77 18.14
C SER A 29 10.19 -5.43 18.12
N VAL A 30 10.84 -5.10 16.99
CA VAL A 30 11.59 -3.83 16.80
C VAL A 30 10.62 -2.64 16.78
N TYR A 31 9.54 -2.72 15.99
CA TYR A 31 8.51 -1.68 15.96
C TYR A 31 7.93 -1.43 17.37
N SER A 32 7.54 -2.51 18.06
CA SER A 32 6.95 -2.44 19.41
C SER A 32 7.91 -1.86 20.42
N GLU A 33 9.19 -2.22 20.37
CA GLU A 33 10.23 -1.67 21.24
C GLU A 33 10.36 -0.14 21.04
N LEU A 34 10.45 0.35 19.80
CA LEU A 34 10.56 1.78 19.51
C LEU A 34 9.32 2.56 20.03
N LYS A 35 8.12 2.04 19.82
CA LYS A 35 6.88 2.64 20.36
C LYS A 35 6.87 2.68 21.88
N GLN A 36 7.33 1.61 22.54
CA GLN A 36 7.41 1.54 24.00
C GLN A 36 8.45 2.52 24.58
N ILE A 37 9.63 2.60 23.97
CA ILE A 37 10.67 3.57 24.39
C ILE A 37 10.14 4.99 24.26
N ALA A 38 9.57 5.34 23.12
CA ALA A 38 9.00 6.66 22.88
C ALA A 38 7.96 7.02 23.96
N ARG A 39 7.03 6.10 24.27
CA ARG A 39 6.02 6.29 25.33
C ARG A 39 6.67 6.46 26.72
N ARG A 40 7.61 5.60 27.11
CA ARG A 40 8.27 5.67 28.43
C ARG A 40 9.10 6.92 28.62
N ARG A 41 9.70 7.42 27.55
CA ARG A 41 10.56 8.61 27.55
C ARG A 41 9.79 9.92 27.34
N GLY A 42 8.49 9.85 27.02
CA GLY A 42 7.69 11.03 26.69
C GLY A 42 8.09 11.73 25.39
N VAL A 43 8.78 11.01 24.50
CA VAL A 43 9.20 11.50 23.17
C VAL A 43 8.34 10.88 22.08
N LYS A 44 8.46 11.37 20.84
CA LYS A 44 7.60 10.95 19.72
C LYS A 44 8.40 10.11 18.72
N PHE A 45 7.77 9.05 18.22
CA PHE A 45 8.16 8.33 17.03
C PHE A 45 7.04 8.47 16.01
N LEU A 46 7.22 9.36 15.03
CA LEU A 46 6.22 9.78 14.04
C LEU A 46 6.63 9.32 12.65
N PHE A 47 5.69 8.77 11.89
CA PHE A 47 5.91 8.23 10.56
C PHE A 47 4.65 8.29 9.67
N GLU A 48 3.86 9.36 9.79
CA GLU A 48 2.60 9.57 9.04
C GLU A 48 2.75 9.32 7.54
N THR A 49 3.80 9.87 6.94
CA THR A 49 4.02 9.80 5.49
C THR A 49 4.51 8.42 5.00
N ASN A 50 4.63 7.44 5.88
CA ASN A 50 4.92 6.07 5.48
C ASN A 50 3.77 5.43 4.66
N VAL A 51 2.53 5.88 4.88
CA VAL A 51 1.34 5.38 4.19
C VAL A 51 0.46 6.53 3.73
N GLY A 52 -0.03 6.46 2.48
CA GLY A 52 -0.98 7.43 1.96
C GLY A 52 -0.37 8.79 1.60
N ALA A 53 0.93 8.89 1.46
CA ALA A 53 1.65 10.14 1.19
C ALA A 53 1.31 11.23 2.22
N GLY A 54 0.63 12.32 1.83
CA GLY A 54 0.23 13.40 2.73
C GLY A 54 -1.13 13.19 3.43
N LEU A 55 -1.78 12.05 3.20
CA LEU A 55 -3.08 11.77 3.85
C LEU A 55 -2.90 11.44 5.33
N PRO A 56 -3.76 11.97 6.23
CA PRO A 56 -3.64 11.77 7.68
C PRO A 56 -4.19 10.40 8.13
N ILE A 57 -3.60 9.31 7.64
CA ILE A 57 -4.12 7.95 7.87
C ILE A 57 -3.75 7.42 9.25
N ILE A 58 -2.47 7.49 9.61
CA ILE A 58 -1.96 6.96 10.87
C ILE A 58 -2.54 7.76 12.03
N ASN A 59 -2.56 9.09 11.91
CA ASN A 59 -3.20 9.94 12.92
C ASN A 59 -4.68 9.63 13.06
N THR A 60 -5.43 9.45 11.97
CA THR A 60 -6.85 9.09 12.03
C THR A 60 -7.07 7.75 12.74
N ILE A 61 -6.28 6.72 12.44
CA ILE A 61 -6.35 5.43 13.13
C ILE A 61 -6.08 5.60 14.63
N ASN A 62 -5.03 6.35 14.98
CA ASN A 62 -4.69 6.61 16.38
C ASN A 62 -5.78 7.39 17.11
N ASP A 63 -6.40 8.39 16.48
CA ASP A 63 -7.49 9.18 17.07
C ASP A 63 -8.75 8.33 17.31
N LEU A 64 -9.10 7.45 16.37
CA LEU A 64 -10.19 6.50 16.53
C LEU A 64 -9.94 5.58 17.73
N ILE A 65 -8.76 4.96 17.81
CA ILE A 65 -8.40 4.06 18.91
C ILE A 65 -8.33 4.80 20.25
N ASN A 66 -7.72 5.98 20.30
CA ASN A 66 -7.59 6.77 21.51
C ASN A 66 -8.96 7.26 22.01
N SER A 67 -9.95 7.41 21.11
CA SER A 67 -11.34 7.72 21.49
C SER A 67 -12.18 6.48 21.86
N GLY A 68 -11.54 5.30 21.93
CA GLY A 68 -12.19 4.04 22.32
C GLY A 68 -12.90 3.30 21.19
N ASP A 69 -12.65 3.66 19.92
CA ASP A 69 -13.13 2.89 18.76
C ASP A 69 -12.18 1.72 18.45
N LYS A 70 -12.64 0.78 17.65
CA LYS A 70 -11.87 -0.37 17.23
C LYS A 70 -11.90 -0.53 15.72
N ILE A 71 -10.74 -0.63 15.10
CA ILE A 71 -10.63 -0.92 13.67
C ILE A 71 -10.93 -2.41 13.45
N LEU A 72 -11.95 -2.70 12.63
CA LEU A 72 -12.37 -4.07 12.32
C LEU A 72 -11.81 -4.53 10.98
N LYS A 73 -11.79 -3.61 9.99
CA LYS A 73 -11.29 -3.89 8.64
C LYS A 73 -10.65 -2.64 8.05
N ILE A 74 -9.59 -2.84 7.29
CA ILE A 74 -8.96 -1.84 6.43
C ILE A 74 -8.98 -2.38 5.01
N GLU A 75 -9.45 -1.60 4.05
CA GLU A 75 -9.34 -1.89 2.62
C GLU A 75 -8.72 -0.67 1.95
N ALA A 76 -7.68 -0.87 1.13
CA ALA A 76 -6.95 0.26 0.60
C ALA A 76 -6.30 0.01 -0.76
N VAL A 77 -6.26 1.03 -1.60
CA VAL A 77 -5.40 1.12 -2.78
C VAL A 77 -4.24 2.05 -2.42
N LEU A 78 -3.05 1.48 -2.25
CA LEU A 78 -1.87 2.15 -1.67
C LEU A 78 -0.69 2.28 -2.63
N SER A 79 -0.81 1.77 -3.86
CA SER A 79 0.22 1.87 -4.89
C SER A 79 -0.24 2.80 -6.02
N GLY A 80 0.40 3.95 -6.12
CA GLY A 80 0.19 4.88 -7.25
C GLY A 80 0.58 4.24 -8.58
N THR A 81 1.68 3.49 -8.61
CA THR A 81 2.17 2.77 -9.80
C THR A 81 1.14 1.75 -10.31
N LEU A 82 0.67 0.87 -9.44
CA LEU A 82 -0.29 -0.17 -9.84
C LEU A 82 -1.65 0.45 -10.21
N ASN A 83 -2.08 1.49 -9.48
CA ASN A 83 -3.31 2.20 -9.85
C ASN A 83 -3.18 2.87 -11.22
N TYR A 84 -2.03 3.48 -11.52
CA TYR A 84 -1.74 4.03 -12.84
C TYR A 84 -1.81 2.96 -13.94
N ILE A 85 -1.12 1.83 -13.76
CA ILE A 85 -1.10 0.72 -14.73
C ILE A 85 -2.53 0.26 -15.04
N PHE A 86 -3.34 -0.04 -14.02
CA PHE A 86 -4.71 -0.54 -14.20
C PHE A 86 -5.73 0.52 -14.64
N ASN A 87 -5.39 1.81 -14.58
CA ASN A 87 -6.17 2.86 -15.18
C ASN A 87 -5.81 3.12 -16.66
N LYS A 88 -4.59 2.77 -17.08
CA LYS A 88 -4.09 3.01 -18.44
C LYS A 88 -4.30 1.85 -19.40
N ILE A 89 -4.42 0.62 -18.87
CA ILE A 89 -4.63 -0.56 -19.72
C ILE A 89 -5.93 -0.42 -20.53
N SER A 90 -5.84 -0.62 -21.84
CA SER A 90 -6.98 -0.50 -22.78
C SER A 90 -6.75 -1.40 -23.99
N ALA A 91 -7.73 -1.49 -24.90
CA ALA A 91 -7.59 -2.24 -26.14
C ALA A 91 -6.35 -1.83 -26.97
N ASP A 92 -5.99 -0.52 -26.93
CA ASP A 92 -4.84 0.02 -27.67
C ASP A 92 -3.53 0.02 -26.86
N ILE A 93 -3.62 -0.20 -25.55
CA ILE A 93 -2.48 -0.12 -24.63
C ILE A 93 -2.41 -1.41 -23.82
N PRO A 94 -1.64 -2.43 -24.30
CA PRO A 94 -1.51 -3.70 -23.62
C PRO A 94 -0.79 -3.56 -22.27
N PHE A 95 -0.92 -4.56 -21.41
CA PHE A 95 -0.38 -4.59 -20.05
C PHE A 95 1.14 -4.31 -20.01
N SER A 96 1.91 -4.96 -20.87
CA SER A 96 3.37 -4.73 -20.94
C SER A 96 3.73 -3.27 -21.26
N LYS A 97 2.96 -2.64 -22.15
CA LYS A 97 3.15 -1.23 -22.51
C LYS A 97 2.79 -0.29 -21.36
N THR A 98 1.74 -0.59 -20.58
CA THR A 98 1.39 0.24 -19.41
C THR A 98 2.47 0.24 -18.34
N ILE A 99 3.15 -0.90 -18.13
CA ILE A 99 4.30 -0.98 -17.21
C ILE A 99 5.44 -0.08 -17.71
N LYS A 100 5.73 -0.12 -19.02
CA LYS A 100 6.78 0.71 -19.61
C LYS A 100 6.45 2.20 -19.52
N MET A 101 5.20 2.58 -19.78
CA MET A 101 4.72 3.96 -19.61
C MET A 101 4.85 4.42 -18.14
N ALA A 102 4.50 3.57 -17.18
CA ALA A 102 4.67 3.89 -15.76
C ALA A 102 6.14 4.16 -15.40
N GLN A 103 7.08 3.45 -16.00
CA GLN A 103 8.51 3.67 -15.83
C GLN A 103 8.96 4.99 -16.48
N GLU A 104 8.57 5.25 -17.72
CA GLU A 104 8.90 6.46 -18.48
C GLU A 104 8.34 7.73 -17.79
N GLU A 105 7.13 7.66 -17.25
CA GLU A 105 6.48 8.74 -16.50
C GLU A 105 6.92 8.82 -15.02
N ARG A 106 7.86 7.97 -14.59
CA ARG A 106 8.44 7.95 -13.25
C ARG A 106 7.45 7.64 -12.11
N TYR A 107 6.40 6.88 -12.42
CA TYR A 107 5.53 6.31 -11.41
C TYR A 107 6.10 5.02 -10.81
N SER A 108 6.87 4.25 -11.61
CA SER A 108 7.46 2.98 -11.22
C SER A 108 8.92 3.15 -10.80
N GLU A 109 9.38 2.23 -9.94
CA GLU A 109 10.79 2.05 -9.65
C GLU A 109 11.57 1.69 -10.94
N PRO A 110 12.92 1.89 -10.97
CA PRO A 110 13.73 1.51 -12.12
C PRO A 110 13.59 0.04 -12.51
N ASP A 111 13.36 -0.84 -11.54
CA ASP A 111 12.94 -2.22 -11.76
C ASP A 111 11.46 -2.36 -11.40
N PRO A 112 10.55 -2.42 -12.39
CA PRO A 112 9.11 -2.47 -12.15
C PRO A 112 8.65 -3.72 -11.40
N ARG A 113 9.48 -4.78 -11.35
CA ARG A 113 9.18 -5.98 -10.55
C ARG A 113 9.02 -5.66 -9.06
N ILE A 114 9.69 -4.61 -8.56
CA ILE A 114 9.54 -4.15 -7.18
C ILE A 114 8.09 -3.74 -6.93
N ASP A 115 7.50 -2.93 -7.82
CA ASP A 115 6.09 -2.51 -7.72
C ASP A 115 5.12 -3.68 -7.94
N LEU A 116 5.36 -4.49 -8.99
CA LEU A 116 4.51 -5.64 -9.35
C LEU A 116 4.49 -6.73 -8.28
N SER A 117 5.55 -6.83 -7.46
CA SER A 117 5.60 -7.77 -6.32
C SER A 117 4.67 -7.40 -5.16
N GLY A 118 4.11 -6.19 -5.16
CA GLY A 118 3.28 -5.68 -4.08
C GLY A 118 4.03 -5.45 -2.75
N LYS A 119 5.35 -5.56 -2.73
CA LYS A 119 6.18 -5.48 -1.50
C LYS A 119 5.99 -4.17 -0.73
N ASP A 120 5.90 -3.04 -1.44
CA ASP A 120 5.65 -1.74 -0.81
C ASP A 120 4.23 -1.65 -0.24
N VAL A 121 3.25 -2.21 -0.93
CA VAL A 121 1.85 -2.29 -0.46
C VAL A 121 1.76 -3.15 0.80
N ILE A 122 2.48 -4.28 0.85
CA ILE A 122 2.55 -5.16 2.03
C ILE A 122 3.14 -4.40 3.22
N ARG A 123 4.24 -3.68 3.04
CA ARG A 123 4.84 -2.86 4.10
C ARG A 123 3.87 -1.82 4.64
N LYS A 124 3.14 -1.15 3.75
CA LYS A 124 2.12 -0.16 4.13
C LYS A 124 0.98 -0.80 4.92
N LEU A 125 0.50 -1.97 4.47
CA LEU A 125 -0.55 -2.71 5.18
C LEU A 125 -0.11 -3.13 6.58
N VAL A 126 1.12 -3.64 6.72
CA VAL A 126 1.69 -4.01 8.03
C VAL A 126 1.76 -2.82 8.97
N ILE A 127 2.17 -1.64 8.49
CA ILE A 127 2.19 -0.41 9.29
C ILE A 127 0.78 -0.06 9.77
N LEU A 128 -0.22 -0.04 8.87
CA LEU A 128 -1.60 0.28 9.24
C LEU A 128 -2.19 -0.75 10.22
N ALA A 129 -1.91 -2.04 10.02
CA ALA A 129 -2.36 -3.10 10.92
C ALA A 129 -1.80 -2.91 12.33
N ARG A 130 -0.52 -2.56 12.45
CA ARG A 130 0.14 -2.33 13.75
C ARG A 130 -0.40 -1.10 14.46
N GLU A 131 -0.61 -0.01 13.75
CA GLU A 131 -1.24 1.19 14.31
C GLU A 131 -2.71 0.93 14.67
N ALA A 132 -3.39 0.01 13.98
CA ALA A 132 -4.73 -0.47 14.33
C ALA A 132 -4.74 -1.47 15.51
N GLY A 133 -3.57 -1.77 16.12
CA GLY A 133 -3.47 -2.64 17.30
C GLY A 133 -3.29 -4.13 16.99
N TYR A 134 -3.09 -4.51 15.73
CA TYR A 134 -2.88 -5.90 15.33
C TYR A 134 -1.39 -6.23 15.22
N LYS A 135 -1.01 -7.43 15.70
CA LYS A 135 0.32 -7.97 15.46
C LYS A 135 0.32 -8.65 14.09
N LEU A 136 1.00 -8.05 13.12
CA LEU A 136 1.12 -8.58 11.77
C LEU A 136 2.58 -8.46 11.31
N GLU A 137 3.12 -9.53 10.73
CA GLU A 137 4.42 -9.54 10.05
C GLU A 137 4.23 -9.52 8.54
N GLN A 138 5.27 -9.14 7.78
CA GLN A 138 5.18 -9.09 6.33
C GLN A 138 4.98 -10.48 5.71
N GLU A 139 5.52 -11.51 6.36
CA GLU A 139 5.44 -12.90 5.97
C GLU A 139 4.04 -13.50 6.17
N ASP A 140 3.27 -12.94 7.11
CA ASP A 140 1.89 -13.38 7.42
C ASP A 140 0.88 -12.82 6.42
N VAL A 141 1.29 -11.87 5.55
CA VAL A 141 0.39 -11.28 4.56
C VAL A 141 0.22 -12.22 3.38
N GLU A 142 -1.02 -12.65 3.14
CA GLU A 142 -1.38 -13.50 2.01
C GLU A 142 -1.24 -12.72 0.69
N LYS A 143 -0.53 -13.32 -0.28
CA LYS A 143 -0.17 -12.67 -1.55
C LYS A 143 -0.88 -13.35 -2.72
N HIS A 144 -1.81 -12.66 -3.33
CA HIS A 144 -2.45 -13.08 -4.57
C HIS A 144 -1.98 -12.16 -5.71
N LEU A 145 -0.76 -12.44 -6.19
CA LEU A 145 -0.15 -11.64 -7.25
C LEU A 145 -0.79 -11.95 -8.60
N PHE A 146 -0.85 -10.94 -9.44
CA PHE A 146 -1.41 -11.01 -10.79
C PHE A 146 -0.36 -11.29 -11.87
N VAL A 147 0.92 -11.26 -11.49
CA VAL A 147 2.05 -11.67 -12.33
C VAL A 147 2.60 -12.96 -11.76
N PRO A 148 2.81 -14.00 -12.59
CA PRO A 148 3.37 -15.29 -12.14
C PRO A 148 4.76 -15.14 -11.49
N ASN A 149 5.04 -15.99 -10.50
CA ASN A 149 6.27 -15.90 -9.70
C ASN A 149 7.56 -15.98 -10.51
N ASP A 150 7.55 -16.71 -11.60
CA ASP A 150 8.70 -16.89 -12.49
C ASP A 150 9.10 -15.62 -13.27
N PHE A 151 8.25 -14.57 -13.26
CA PHE A 151 8.59 -13.25 -13.81
C PHE A 151 9.48 -12.42 -12.88
N PHE A 152 9.55 -12.76 -11.62
CA PHE A 152 10.38 -12.06 -10.65
C PHE A 152 11.80 -12.60 -10.57
N ALA A 153 12.09 -13.72 -11.23
CA ALA A 153 13.43 -14.32 -11.34
C ALA A 153 14.20 -13.76 -12.55
N GLY A 154 15.51 -13.97 -12.54
CA GLY A 154 16.39 -13.60 -13.67
C GLY A 154 16.69 -12.10 -13.76
N SER A 155 17.20 -11.69 -14.91
CA SER A 155 17.58 -10.31 -15.18
C SER A 155 16.37 -9.43 -15.56
N LEU A 156 16.54 -8.10 -15.46
CA LEU A 156 15.54 -7.15 -15.92
C LEU A 156 15.32 -7.23 -17.45
N GLU A 157 16.36 -7.56 -18.20
CA GLU A 157 16.26 -7.77 -19.65
C GLU A 157 15.38 -8.98 -19.99
N GLU A 158 15.53 -10.08 -19.26
CA GLU A 158 14.67 -11.26 -19.40
C GLU A 158 13.22 -10.97 -19.05
N PHE A 159 12.98 -10.19 -18.00
CA PHE A 159 11.64 -9.72 -17.66
C PHE A 159 11.00 -8.97 -18.82
N TRP A 160 11.70 -7.98 -19.42
CA TRP A 160 11.16 -7.21 -20.53
C TRP A 160 10.90 -8.03 -21.80
N LYS A 161 11.67 -9.08 -22.04
CA LYS A 161 11.42 -10.04 -23.14
C LYS A 161 10.18 -10.89 -22.86
N LYS A 162 9.92 -11.21 -21.61
CA LYS A 162 8.87 -12.15 -21.18
C LYS A 162 7.52 -11.49 -20.93
N VAL A 163 7.47 -10.27 -20.38
CA VAL A 163 6.22 -9.63 -19.95
C VAL A 163 5.17 -9.48 -21.06
N PRO A 164 5.50 -9.29 -22.36
CA PRO A 164 4.47 -9.27 -23.41
C PRO A 164 3.67 -10.56 -23.55
N SER A 165 4.16 -11.68 -23.04
CA SER A 165 3.40 -12.94 -23.06
C SER A 165 2.14 -12.91 -22.18
N LEU A 166 2.03 -11.94 -21.29
CA LEU A 166 0.84 -11.74 -20.45
C LEU A 166 -0.24 -10.89 -21.12
N ASP A 167 0.09 -10.18 -22.19
CA ASP A 167 -0.81 -9.17 -22.79
C ASP A 167 -2.14 -9.76 -23.25
N ALA A 168 -2.13 -10.95 -23.88
CA ALA A 168 -3.34 -11.60 -24.37
C ALA A 168 -4.29 -12.02 -23.24
N ASP A 169 -3.76 -12.54 -22.13
CA ASP A 169 -4.57 -12.89 -20.96
C ASP A 169 -5.17 -11.64 -20.31
N PHE A 170 -4.37 -10.61 -20.12
CA PHE A 170 -4.84 -9.34 -19.56
C PHE A 170 -5.91 -8.69 -20.44
N GLU A 171 -5.76 -8.71 -21.77
CA GLU A 171 -6.76 -8.16 -22.68
C GLU A 171 -8.07 -8.95 -22.63
N SER A 172 -8.01 -10.28 -22.64
CA SER A 172 -9.20 -11.13 -22.51
C SER A 172 -9.99 -10.86 -21.23
N ARG A 173 -9.27 -10.69 -20.11
CA ARG A 173 -9.87 -10.37 -18.81
C ARG A 173 -10.38 -8.94 -18.75
N ARG A 174 -9.67 -7.98 -19.36
CA ARG A 174 -10.10 -6.58 -19.45
C ARG A 174 -11.42 -6.44 -20.19
N GLN A 175 -11.59 -7.13 -21.33
CA GLN A 175 -12.84 -7.12 -22.07
C GLN A 175 -14.03 -7.59 -21.22
N LYS A 176 -13.86 -8.68 -20.46
CA LYS A 176 -14.92 -9.16 -19.55
C LYS A 176 -15.27 -8.12 -18.49
N LEU A 177 -14.28 -7.44 -17.94
CA LEU A 177 -14.52 -6.38 -16.95
C LEU A 177 -15.29 -5.20 -17.55
N GLU A 178 -14.96 -4.82 -18.79
CA GLU A 178 -15.65 -3.75 -19.50
C GLU A 178 -17.12 -4.12 -19.75
N ASP A 179 -17.40 -5.33 -20.21
CA ASP A 179 -18.75 -5.86 -20.40
C ASP A 179 -19.57 -5.89 -19.10
N GLU A 180 -18.91 -6.16 -17.97
CA GLU A 180 -19.51 -6.19 -16.63
C GLU A 180 -19.49 -4.83 -15.91
N ASN A 181 -18.98 -3.77 -16.54
CA ASN A 181 -18.78 -2.45 -15.94
C ASN A 181 -17.98 -2.52 -14.64
N LYS A 182 -16.88 -3.28 -14.66
CA LYS A 182 -15.94 -3.46 -13.56
C LYS A 182 -14.57 -2.89 -13.90
N ARG A 183 -13.74 -2.66 -12.86
CA ARG A 183 -12.35 -2.21 -12.99
C ARG A 183 -11.44 -3.00 -12.07
N TRP A 184 -10.17 -3.13 -12.44
CA TRP A 184 -9.15 -3.70 -11.57
C TRP A 184 -8.65 -2.68 -10.55
N ARG A 185 -8.44 -3.17 -9.32
CA ARG A 185 -7.72 -2.45 -8.26
C ARG A 185 -6.82 -3.43 -7.51
N PHE A 186 -5.57 -3.03 -7.28
CA PHE A 186 -4.70 -3.81 -6.40
C PHE A 186 -4.95 -3.37 -4.96
N VAL A 187 -5.61 -4.24 -4.21
CA VAL A 187 -6.16 -3.93 -2.90
C VAL A 187 -5.34 -4.59 -1.80
N ALA A 188 -4.97 -3.79 -0.80
CA ALA A 188 -4.51 -4.28 0.50
C ALA A 188 -5.71 -4.39 1.43
N LYS A 189 -5.85 -5.53 2.11
CA LYS A 189 -6.95 -5.79 3.03
C LYS A 189 -6.42 -6.31 4.37
N LEU A 190 -6.89 -5.72 5.46
CA LEU A 190 -6.80 -6.25 6.80
C LEU A 190 -8.21 -6.55 7.29
N GLU A 191 -8.45 -7.76 7.76
CA GLU A 191 -9.73 -8.13 8.35
C GLU A 191 -9.52 -9.20 9.42
N ASN A 192 -10.05 -8.98 10.61
CA ASN A 192 -9.90 -9.90 11.75
C ASN A 192 -8.42 -10.24 12.05
N GLY A 193 -7.52 -9.29 11.90
CA GLY A 193 -6.08 -9.45 12.13
C GLY A 193 -5.32 -10.19 11.03
N LYS A 194 -5.98 -10.58 9.93
CA LYS A 194 -5.35 -11.20 8.77
C LYS A 194 -5.15 -10.19 7.65
N GLY A 195 -3.94 -10.16 7.10
CA GLY A 195 -3.58 -9.28 5.99
C GLY A 195 -3.55 -10.03 4.66
N SER A 196 -4.01 -9.37 3.59
CA SER A 196 -3.86 -9.88 2.22
C SER A 196 -3.66 -8.76 1.22
N VAL A 197 -3.04 -9.07 0.09
CA VAL A 197 -2.95 -8.19 -1.08
C VAL A 197 -3.36 -8.96 -2.32
N SER A 198 -4.21 -8.35 -3.15
CA SER A 198 -4.74 -9.01 -4.36
C SER A 198 -5.19 -8.01 -5.41
N LEU A 199 -5.15 -8.42 -6.68
CA LEU A 199 -5.83 -7.72 -7.76
C LEU A 199 -7.32 -8.08 -7.72
N GLN A 200 -8.17 -7.10 -7.44
CA GLN A 200 -9.61 -7.27 -7.30
C GLN A 200 -10.36 -6.60 -8.45
N GLU A 201 -11.52 -7.16 -8.76
CA GLU A 201 -12.50 -6.63 -9.70
C GLU A 201 -13.57 -5.88 -8.91
N VAL A 202 -13.66 -4.58 -9.12
CA VAL A 202 -14.61 -3.72 -8.42
C VAL A 202 -15.67 -3.19 -9.37
N ASP A 203 -16.93 -3.27 -8.98
CA ASP A 203 -18.05 -2.72 -9.74
C ASP A 203 -18.26 -1.22 -9.48
N SER A 204 -19.19 -0.61 -10.23
CA SER A 204 -19.45 0.83 -10.16
C SER A 204 -20.02 1.34 -8.82
N LYS A 205 -20.45 0.44 -7.93
CA LYS A 205 -20.94 0.79 -6.58
C LYS A 205 -19.81 0.81 -5.55
N HIS A 206 -18.69 0.18 -5.88
CA HIS A 206 -17.56 0.11 -4.97
C HIS A 206 -16.81 1.46 -4.92
N PRO A 207 -16.43 1.97 -3.73
CA PRO A 207 -15.72 3.26 -3.59
C PRO A 207 -14.42 3.35 -4.41
N PHE A 208 -13.78 2.21 -4.69
CA PHE A 208 -12.53 2.17 -5.46
C PHE A 208 -12.73 2.29 -6.97
N TYR A 209 -13.95 2.14 -7.48
CA TYR A 209 -14.22 2.14 -8.92
C TYR A 209 -13.76 3.43 -9.59
N GLY A 210 -14.10 4.59 -9.01
CA GLY A 210 -13.77 5.92 -9.53
C GLY A 210 -12.37 6.41 -9.21
N LEU A 211 -11.47 5.58 -8.65
CA LEU A 211 -10.13 6.01 -8.29
C LEU A 211 -9.24 6.19 -9.53
N GLU A 212 -8.95 7.41 -9.89
CA GLU A 212 -8.16 7.77 -11.09
C GLU A 212 -6.69 8.05 -10.76
N GLY A 213 -5.86 8.02 -11.82
CA GLY A 213 -4.44 8.36 -11.78
C GLY A 213 -3.64 7.51 -10.79
N SER A 214 -2.83 8.17 -9.98
CA SER A 214 -2.00 7.58 -8.93
C SER A 214 -2.53 7.83 -7.52
N ASN A 215 -3.83 8.14 -7.39
CA ASN A 215 -4.44 8.47 -6.11
C ASN A 215 -4.50 7.26 -5.16
N ASN A 216 -4.51 7.56 -3.87
CA ASN A 216 -4.72 6.58 -2.80
C ASN A 216 -6.13 6.70 -2.24
N ILE A 217 -6.68 5.58 -1.80
CA ILE A 217 -7.95 5.52 -1.08
C ILE A 217 -7.87 4.45 0.01
N ILE A 218 -8.38 4.77 1.19
CA ILE A 218 -8.42 3.87 2.33
C ILE A 218 -9.82 3.89 2.93
N LEU A 219 -10.40 2.73 3.16
CA LEU A 219 -11.64 2.52 3.88
C LEU A 219 -11.32 1.93 5.25
N LEU A 220 -11.80 2.57 6.30
CA LEU A 220 -11.70 2.11 7.67
C LEU A 220 -13.09 1.70 8.16
N THR A 221 -13.31 0.38 8.30
CA THR A 221 -14.50 -0.14 8.98
C THR A 221 -14.17 -0.28 10.46
N THR A 222 -14.93 0.39 11.30
CA THR A 222 -14.73 0.38 12.75
C THR A 222 -16.01 -0.07 13.47
N GLU A 223 -15.98 -0.19 14.79
CA GLU A 223 -17.22 -0.46 15.55
C GLU A 223 -18.25 0.66 15.39
N ARG A 224 -17.82 1.92 15.28
CA ARG A 224 -18.68 3.08 15.05
C ARG A 224 -19.08 3.28 13.60
N TYR A 225 -18.17 3.00 12.66
CA TYR A 225 -18.36 3.16 11.20
C TYR A 225 -18.48 1.80 10.51
N LYS A 226 -19.45 0.98 10.99
CA LYS A 226 -19.63 -0.38 10.51
C LYS A 226 -20.47 -0.45 9.22
N GLU A 227 -21.58 0.30 9.21
CA GLU A 227 -22.48 0.35 8.04
C GLU A 227 -21.93 1.23 6.90
N TYR A 228 -21.29 2.34 7.28
CA TYR A 228 -20.66 3.27 6.34
C TYR A 228 -19.22 3.48 6.77
N PRO A 229 -18.26 2.74 6.16
CA PRO A 229 -16.86 2.88 6.48
C PRO A 229 -16.35 4.31 6.26
N MET A 230 -15.47 4.77 7.15
CA MET A 230 -14.79 6.03 6.96
C MET A 230 -13.87 5.94 5.75
N MET A 231 -13.98 6.89 4.83
CA MET A 231 -13.18 6.94 3.61
C MET A 231 -12.20 8.09 3.65
N ILE A 232 -10.93 7.80 3.40
CA ILE A 232 -9.87 8.79 3.25
C ILE A 232 -9.27 8.62 1.86
N GLN A 233 -9.41 9.66 1.03
CA GLN A 233 -8.98 9.63 -0.36
C GLN A 233 -8.23 10.92 -0.70
N GLY A 234 -7.21 10.79 -1.54
CA GLY A 234 -6.52 11.97 -2.04
C GLY A 234 -5.36 11.63 -2.94
N TYR A 235 -4.66 12.66 -3.36
CA TYR A 235 -3.56 12.57 -4.30
C TYR A 235 -2.41 11.75 -3.73
N GLY A 236 -1.96 10.77 -4.51
CA GLY A 236 -0.75 10.00 -4.24
C GLY A 236 0.47 10.87 -4.53
N ALA A 237 0.87 11.63 -3.55
CA ALA A 237 1.82 12.71 -3.74
C ALA A 237 3.25 12.22 -3.91
N GLY A 238 4.00 12.92 -4.74
CA GLY A 238 5.44 12.77 -4.87
C GLY A 238 6.23 13.27 -3.65
N ALA A 239 7.55 13.26 -3.77
CA ALA A 239 8.49 13.57 -2.69
C ALA A 239 8.24 14.92 -2.00
N SER A 240 7.81 15.95 -2.73
CA SER A 240 7.56 17.28 -2.18
C SER A 240 6.45 17.33 -1.14
N VAL A 241 5.34 16.65 -1.38
CA VAL A 241 4.22 16.58 -0.43
C VAL A 241 4.59 15.69 0.76
N THR A 242 5.29 14.59 0.52
CA THR A 242 5.81 13.72 1.59
C THR A 242 6.78 14.49 2.50
N ALA A 243 7.63 15.33 1.95
CA ALA A 243 8.56 16.16 2.71
C ALA A 243 7.83 17.24 3.53
N ALA A 244 6.81 17.87 2.95
CA ALA A 244 6.02 18.90 3.63
C ALA A 244 5.22 18.35 4.80
#